data_b80f90bba8a63368fa9e3ae1598814ef
#
_entry.id   b80f90bba8a63368fa9e3ae1598814ef
#
_cell.length_a   1.000
_cell.length_b   1.000
_cell.length_c   1.000
_cell.angle_alpha   90.00
_cell.angle_beta   90.00
_cell.angle_gamma   90.00
#
_symmetry.space_group_name_H-M   'P 1'
#
loop_
_entity.id
_entity.type
_entity.pdbx_description
1 polymer ?
#
loop_
_entity_poly.entity_id
_entity_poly.type
_entity_poly.pdbx_seq_one_letter_code
_entity_poly.pdbx_strand_id
1 'polypeptide(L)'
;MADLTTITSGRDPDEYLFTAARGGPILDHNWRARAFNPARAGAEVPSTLTPHKLRHTAASMAIAAGADVKVVQQMLGHADASETLNTYAHLWPDKLDTIADALDAARSASLQRAEVARRDAISRD
;
A
#
# COMPACT_ATOMS: atom_id res chain seq x y z
N MET A 1 19.09 -2.06 -1.96
CA MET A 1 18.22 -2.19 -3.15
C MET A 1 18.71 -1.19 -4.18
N ALA A 2 19.04 -1.64 -5.40
CA ALA A 2 19.26 -0.69 -6.49
C ALA A 2 17.94 0.05 -6.74
N ASP A 3 18.00 1.37 -6.76
CA ASP A 3 16.84 2.20 -7.10
C ASP A 3 16.42 1.89 -8.55
N LEU A 4 15.12 1.78 -8.80
CA LEU A 4 14.58 1.57 -10.16
C LEU A 4 15.12 2.62 -11.13
N THR A 5 15.33 3.85 -10.67
CA THR A 5 15.94 4.94 -11.45
C THR A 5 17.30 4.55 -12.03
N THR A 6 18.13 3.84 -11.25
CA THR A 6 19.43 3.35 -11.70
C THR A 6 19.29 2.29 -12.80
N ILE A 7 18.28 1.40 -12.68
CA ILE A 7 18.06 0.32 -13.64
C ILE A 7 17.47 0.84 -14.96
N THR A 8 16.69 1.92 -14.92
CA THR A 8 16.04 2.52 -16.10
C THR A 8 16.88 3.59 -16.79
N SER A 9 17.96 4.06 -16.15
CA SER A 9 18.80 5.13 -16.69
C SER A 9 19.41 4.73 -18.04
N GLY A 10 19.15 5.53 -19.07
CA GLY A 10 19.67 5.32 -20.43
C GLY A 10 18.99 4.23 -21.24
N ARG A 11 17.88 3.65 -20.75
CA ARG A 11 17.07 2.68 -21.51
C ARG A 11 16.00 3.36 -22.37
N ASP A 12 15.63 2.68 -23.45
CA ASP A 12 14.48 3.07 -24.25
C ASP A 12 13.19 2.96 -23.40
N PRO A 13 12.29 3.96 -23.42
CA PRO A 13 11.01 3.90 -22.72
C PRO A 13 10.13 2.71 -23.05
N ASP A 14 10.26 2.17 -24.26
CA ASP A 14 9.50 1.02 -24.74
C ASP A 14 10.20 -0.33 -24.48
N GLU A 15 11.39 -0.31 -23.88
CA GLU A 15 12.12 -1.53 -23.53
C GLU A 15 11.57 -2.18 -22.26
N TYR A 16 11.43 -3.51 -22.26
CA TYR A 16 11.06 -4.23 -21.04
C TYR A 16 12.09 -4.01 -19.92
N LEU A 17 11.65 -3.57 -18.76
CA LEU A 17 12.51 -3.39 -17.58
C LEU A 17 13.17 -4.71 -17.15
N PHE A 18 12.40 -5.77 -17.17
CA PHE A 18 12.85 -7.13 -16.85
C PHE A 18 12.62 -8.04 -18.05
N THR A 19 13.67 -8.75 -18.47
CA THR A 19 13.65 -9.63 -19.62
C THR A 19 13.96 -11.07 -19.24
N ALA A 20 13.50 -12.01 -20.03
CA ALA A 20 13.97 -13.39 -19.97
C ALA A 20 15.46 -13.49 -20.37
N ALA A 21 16.13 -14.59 -20.01
CA ALA A 21 17.57 -14.78 -20.23
C ALA A 21 18.03 -14.66 -21.71
N ARG A 22 17.11 -14.81 -22.65
CA ARG A 22 17.35 -14.65 -24.10
C ARG A 22 16.83 -13.33 -24.68
N GLY A 23 16.53 -12.35 -23.81
CA GLY A 23 15.77 -11.14 -24.17
C GLY A 23 14.28 -11.41 -24.31
N GLY A 24 13.50 -10.36 -24.55
CA GLY A 24 12.04 -10.45 -24.66
C GLY A 24 11.30 -10.63 -23.32
N PRO A 25 9.97 -10.72 -23.36
CA PRO A 25 9.14 -10.72 -22.17
C PRO A 25 9.30 -11.97 -21.32
N ILE A 26 9.17 -11.80 -20.00
CA ILE A 26 9.10 -12.91 -19.06
C ILE A 26 7.73 -13.58 -19.18
N LEU A 27 7.70 -14.83 -19.62
CA LEU A 27 6.50 -15.64 -19.64
C LEU A 27 6.28 -16.30 -18.28
N ASP A 28 5.12 -16.06 -17.66
CA ASP A 28 4.79 -16.49 -16.30
C ASP A 28 5.06 -17.99 -16.05
N HIS A 29 4.58 -18.87 -16.94
CA HIS A 29 4.77 -20.31 -16.79
C HIS A 29 6.25 -20.72 -16.81
N ASN A 30 7.07 -20.10 -17.68
CA ASN A 30 8.49 -20.38 -17.76
C ASN A 30 9.23 -19.86 -16.53
N TRP A 31 8.89 -18.65 -16.08
CA TRP A 31 9.48 -18.06 -14.89
C TRP A 31 9.13 -18.86 -13.65
N ARG A 32 7.87 -19.28 -13.50
CA ARG A 32 7.49 -20.15 -12.36
C ARG A 32 8.26 -21.46 -12.36
N ALA A 33 8.36 -22.13 -13.50
CA ALA A 33 9.03 -23.43 -13.59
C ALA A 33 10.55 -23.33 -13.37
N ARG A 34 11.19 -22.29 -13.90
CA ARG A 34 12.66 -22.22 -13.98
C ARG A 34 13.30 -21.35 -12.89
N ALA A 35 12.56 -20.40 -12.31
CA ALA A 35 13.06 -19.49 -11.29
C ALA A 35 12.32 -19.62 -9.96
N PHE A 36 11.00 -19.39 -9.96
CA PHE A 36 10.23 -19.31 -8.73
C PHE A 36 10.16 -20.65 -7.98
N ASN A 37 9.79 -21.75 -8.64
CA ASN A 37 9.66 -23.05 -7.98
C ASN A 37 10.99 -23.59 -7.43
N PRO A 38 12.12 -23.52 -8.16
CA PRO A 38 13.43 -23.89 -7.61
C PRO A 38 13.84 -23.01 -6.42
N ALA A 39 13.65 -21.69 -6.51
CA ALA A 39 13.96 -20.77 -5.41
C ALA A 39 13.11 -21.06 -4.16
N ARG A 40 11.81 -21.33 -4.37
CA ARG A 40 10.89 -21.72 -3.29
C ARG A 40 11.35 -23.02 -2.63
N ALA A 41 11.73 -24.03 -3.40
CA ALA A 41 12.21 -25.31 -2.87
C ALA A 41 13.54 -25.14 -2.09
N GLY A 42 14.46 -24.31 -2.62
CA GLY A 42 15.73 -24.02 -1.94
C GLY A 42 15.58 -23.20 -0.66
N ALA A 43 14.50 -22.43 -0.53
CA ALA A 43 14.17 -21.68 0.68
C ALA A 43 13.33 -22.50 1.68
N GLU A 44 13.06 -23.77 1.40
CA GLU A 44 12.28 -24.70 2.26
C GLU A 44 10.88 -24.18 2.63
N VAL A 45 10.31 -23.27 1.81
CA VAL A 45 8.95 -22.77 2.05
C VAL A 45 7.90 -23.68 1.40
N PRO A 46 6.66 -23.70 1.94
CA PRO A 46 5.62 -24.63 1.49
C PRO A 46 5.35 -24.55 -0.02
N SER A 47 5.11 -25.70 -0.64
CA SER A 47 4.76 -25.79 -2.07
C SER A 47 3.48 -25.04 -2.44
N THR A 48 2.63 -24.75 -1.46
CA THR A 48 1.42 -23.93 -1.61
C THR A 48 1.71 -22.44 -1.79
N LEU A 49 2.95 -21.97 -1.51
CA LEU A 49 3.34 -20.59 -1.77
C LEU A 49 3.37 -20.34 -3.29
N THR A 50 2.69 -19.29 -3.70
CA THR A 50 2.62 -18.84 -5.11
C THR A 50 2.99 -17.36 -5.20
N PRO A 51 3.39 -16.84 -6.37
CA PRO A 51 3.60 -15.41 -6.57
C PRO A 51 2.38 -14.57 -6.18
N HIS A 52 1.18 -15.08 -6.44
CA HIS A 52 -0.06 -14.42 -6.07
C HIS A 52 -0.23 -14.30 -4.54
N LYS A 53 0.15 -15.34 -3.78
CA LYS A 53 0.15 -15.28 -2.31
C LYS A 53 1.16 -14.26 -1.78
N LEU A 54 2.34 -14.14 -2.41
CA LEU A 54 3.30 -13.09 -2.05
C LEU A 54 2.73 -11.69 -2.30
N ARG A 55 2.00 -11.50 -3.41
CA ARG A 55 1.30 -10.25 -3.70
C ARG A 55 0.26 -9.93 -2.63
N HIS A 56 -0.55 -10.91 -2.20
CA HIS A 56 -1.49 -10.73 -1.09
C HIS A 56 -0.80 -10.38 0.22
N THR A 57 0.32 -11.04 0.52
CA THR A 57 1.12 -10.73 1.71
C THR A 57 1.62 -9.28 1.68
N ALA A 58 2.18 -8.84 0.55
CA ALA A 58 2.64 -7.47 0.38
C ALA A 58 1.51 -6.44 0.55
N ALA A 59 0.33 -6.71 0.00
CA ALA A 59 -0.85 -5.86 0.19
C ALA A 59 -1.27 -5.78 1.67
N SER A 60 -1.36 -6.93 2.35
CA SER A 60 -1.71 -6.99 3.77
C SER A 60 -0.71 -6.25 4.65
N MET A 61 0.58 -6.37 4.35
CA MET A 61 1.63 -5.62 5.07
C MET A 61 1.54 -4.11 4.83
N ALA A 62 1.25 -3.67 3.61
CA ALA A 62 1.04 -2.26 3.30
C ALA A 62 -0.16 -1.68 4.08
N ILE A 63 -1.28 -2.42 4.13
CA ILE A 63 -2.47 -2.04 4.91
C ILE A 63 -2.15 -1.96 6.40
N ALA A 64 -1.45 -2.96 6.95
CA ALA A 64 -1.01 -2.96 8.35
C ALA A 64 -0.07 -1.78 8.67
N ALA A 65 0.71 -1.32 7.69
CA ALA A 65 1.54 -0.13 7.78
C ALA A 65 0.76 1.20 7.62
N GLY A 66 -0.57 1.14 7.44
CA GLY A 66 -1.44 2.30 7.35
C GLY A 66 -1.72 2.81 5.93
N ALA A 67 -1.35 2.05 4.89
CA ALA A 67 -1.67 2.41 3.52
C ALA A 67 -3.20 2.46 3.30
N ASP A 68 -3.66 3.51 2.64
CA ASP A 68 -5.06 3.62 2.24
C ASP A 68 -5.38 2.77 0.99
N VAL A 69 -6.67 2.68 0.68
CA VAL A 69 -7.17 1.88 -0.46
C VAL A 69 -6.53 2.31 -1.78
N LYS A 70 -6.33 3.61 -1.99
CA LYS A 70 -5.77 4.15 -3.24
C LYS A 70 -4.31 3.75 -3.43
N VAL A 71 -3.53 3.81 -2.36
CA VAL A 71 -2.12 3.39 -2.36
C VAL A 71 -2.03 1.90 -2.66
N VAL A 72 -2.84 1.05 -2.01
CA VAL A 72 -2.85 -0.40 -2.26
C VAL A 72 -3.31 -0.72 -3.68
N GLN A 73 -4.35 -0.04 -4.19
CA GLN A 73 -4.80 -0.17 -5.58
C GLN A 73 -3.66 0.10 -6.56
N GLN A 74 -2.95 1.20 -6.39
CA GLN A 74 -1.82 1.59 -7.26
C GLN A 74 -0.66 0.58 -7.17
N MET A 75 -0.29 0.17 -5.95
CA MET A 75 0.77 -0.83 -5.72
C MET A 75 0.44 -2.16 -6.40
N LEU A 76 -0.84 -2.54 -6.40
CA LEU A 76 -1.31 -3.76 -7.04
C LEU A 76 -1.58 -3.58 -8.54
N GLY A 77 -1.64 -2.37 -9.09
CA GLY A 77 -1.99 -2.11 -10.48
C GLY A 77 -3.42 -2.52 -10.82
N HIS A 78 -4.34 -2.48 -9.85
CA HIS A 78 -5.77 -2.72 -10.11
C HIS A 78 -6.36 -1.52 -10.84
N ALA A 79 -7.10 -1.77 -11.90
CA ALA A 79 -7.77 -0.71 -12.67
C ALA A 79 -8.84 0.01 -11.84
N ASP A 80 -9.52 -0.73 -10.94
CA ASP A 80 -10.59 -0.23 -10.07
C ASP A 80 -10.28 -0.52 -8.59
N ALA A 81 -10.64 0.43 -7.72
CA ALA A 81 -10.54 0.29 -6.27
C ALA A 81 -11.48 -0.81 -5.72
N SER A 82 -12.57 -1.12 -6.42
CA SER A 82 -13.51 -2.16 -6.04
C SER A 82 -12.84 -3.53 -5.90
N GLU A 83 -11.90 -3.86 -6.79
CA GLU A 83 -11.16 -5.11 -6.72
C GLU A 83 -10.32 -5.20 -5.43
N THR A 84 -9.67 -4.09 -5.06
CA THR A 84 -8.92 -3.97 -3.82
C THR A 84 -9.82 -4.09 -2.60
N LEU A 85 -10.96 -3.38 -2.59
CA LEU A 85 -11.93 -3.41 -1.50
C LEU A 85 -12.56 -4.79 -1.33
N ASN A 86 -13.01 -5.43 -2.41
CA ASN A 86 -13.61 -6.77 -2.36
C ASN A 86 -12.67 -7.81 -1.76
N THR A 87 -11.36 -7.63 -1.97
CA THR A 87 -10.35 -8.59 -1.48
C THR A 87 -9.87 -8.26 -0.06
N TYR A 88 -9.70 -6.98 0.26
CA TYR A 88 -8.94 -6.57 1.44
C TYR A 88 -9.73 -5.65 2.40
N ALA A 89 -11.01 -5.31 2.15
CA ALA A 89 -11.76 -4.38 3.01
C ALA A 89 -11.73 -4.78 4.48
N HIS A 90 -11.76 -6.08 4.77
CA HIS A 90 -11.72 -6.63 6.13
C HIS A 90 -10.40 -6.37 6.89
N LEU A 91 -9.33 -5.94 6.20
CA LEU A 91 -8.04 -5.62 6.81
C LEU A 91 -7.92 -4.16 7.22
N TRP A 92 -8.80 -3.27 6.72
CA TRP A 92 -8.83 -1.89 7.19
C TRP A 92 -9.63 -1.82 8.48
N PRO A 93 -9.04 -1.29 9.56
CA PRO A 93 -9.77 -1.11 10.81
C PRO A 93 -10.90 -0.10 10.61
N ASP A 94 -12.02 -0.34 11.27
CA ASP A 94 -13.05 0.67 11.40
C ASP A 94 -12.50 1.82 12.27
N LYS A 95 -12.35 2.99 11.64
CA LYS A 95 -11.82 4.19 12.31
C LYS A 95 -12.91 5.21 12.65
N LEU A 96 -14.18 4.86 12.47
CA LEU A 96 -15.29 5.81 12.70
C LEU A 96 -15.28 6.35 14.11
N ASP A 97 -15.11 5.50 15.12
CA ASP A 97 -15.03 5.93 16.52
C ASP A 97 -13.82 6.82 16.78
N THR A 98 -12.65 6.44 16.26
CA THR A 98 -11.42 7.26 16.38
C THR A 98 -11.57 8.63 15.73
N ILE A 99 -12.26 8.70 14.60
CA ILE A 99 -12.53 9.96 13.90
C ILE A 99 -13.54 10.79 14.70
N ALA A 100 -14.59 10.17 15.21
CA ALA A 100 -15.58 10.84 16.05
C ALA A 100 -14.93 11.46 17.29
N ASP A 101 -14.09 10.71 18.01
CA ASP A 101 -13.36 11.20 19.18
C ASP A 101 -12.43 12.38 18.82
N ALA A 102 -11.71 12.29 17.70
CA ALA A 102 -10.85 13.36 17.24
C ALA A 102 -11.62 14.65 16.87
N LEU A 103 -12.80 14.50 16.26
CA LEU A 103 -13.68 15.64 15.93
C LEU A 103 -14.26 16.29 17.20
N ASP A 104 -14.67 15.48 18.17
CA ASP A 104 -15.18 15.99 19.45
C ASP A 104 -14.09 16.71 20.25
N ALA A 105 -12.88 16.17 20.27
CA ALA A 105 -11.74 16.85 20.90
C ALA A 105 -11.41 18.19 20.21
N ALA A 106 -11.40 18.24 18.89
CA ALA A 106 -11.16 19.46 18.12
C ALA A 106 -12.25 20.51 18.36
N ARG A 107 -13.53 20.10 18.41
CA ARG A 107 -14.66 20.97 18.74
C ARG A 107 -14.53 21.55 20.14
N SER A 108 -14.24 20.71 21.13
CA SER A 108 -14.09 21.13 22.53
C SER A 108 -12.97 22.15 22.70
N ALA A 109 -11.81 21.91 22.06
CA ALA A 109 -10.69 22.85 22.04
C ALA A 109 -11.03 24.18 21.35
N SER A 110 -11.86 24.16 20.30
CA SER A 110 -12.32 25.37 19.63
C SER A 110 -13.25 26.22 20.52
N LEU A 111 -14.20 25.56 21.21
CA LEU A 111 -15.12 26.23 22.14
C LEU A 111 -14.38 26.86 23.32
N GLN A 112 -13.40 26.16 23.89
CA GLN A 112 -12.57 26.70 24.98
C GLN A 112 -11.78 27.93 24.54
N ARG A 113 -11.17 27.91 23.34
CA ARG A 113 -10.47 29.10 22.80
C ARG A 113 -11.40 30.29 22.62
N ALA A 114 -12.61 30.06 22.09
CA ALA A 114 -13.61 31.10 21.91
C ALA A 114 -14.06 31.72 23.26
N GLU A 115 -14.25 30.88 24.28
CA GLU A 115 -14.63 31.33 25.63
C GLU A 115 -13.52 32.16 26.28
N VAL A 116 -12.26 31.74 26.16
CA VAL A 116 -11.11 32.51 26.67
C VAL A 116 -11.02 33.85 25.96
N ALA A 117 -11.09 33.88 24.62
CA ALA A 117 -11.07 35.12 23.87
C ALA A 117 -12.21 36.09 24.28
N ARG A 118 -13.40 35.55 24.53
CA ARG A 118 -14.55 36.36 25.02
C ARG A 118 -14.31 36.96 26.40
N ARG A 119 -13.76 36.18 27.35
CA ARG A 119 -13.40 36.67 28.69
C ARG A 119 -12.35 37.77 28.64
N ASP A 120 -11.34 37.58 27.82
CA ASP A 120 -10.25 38.56 27.63
C ASP A 120 -10.77 39.89 27.02
N ALA A 121 -11.75 39.81 26.13
CA ALA A 121 -12.38 41.00 25.53
C ALA A 121 -13.19 41.78 26.57
N ILE A 122 -13.97 41.10 27.44
CA ILE A 122 -14.76 41.72 28.50
C ILE A 122 -13.89 42.36 29.59
N SER A 123 -12.68 41.80 29.86
CA SER A 123 -11.78 42.30 30.90
C SER A 123 -10.96 43.52 30.48
N ARG A 124 -11.05 43.95 29.20
CA ARG A 124 -10.32 45.12 28.68
C ARG A 124 -11.17 46.39 28.56
N ASP A 125 -12.47 46.29 28.81
CA ASP A 125 -13.42 47.41 28.94
C ASP A 125 -13.60 47.77 30.40
#